data_f23c88bc84312e9c64fb655dd61af9b9
#
_entry.id   f23c88bc84312e9c64fb655dd61af9b9
#
_cell.length_a   1.000
_cell.length_b   1.000
_cell.length_c   1.000
_cell.angle_alpha   90.00
_cell.angle_beta   90.00
_cell.angle_gamma   90.00
#
_symmetry.space_group_name_H-M   'P 1'
#
loop_
_entity.id
_entity.type
_entity.pdbx_description
1 polymer ?
#
loop_
_entity_poly.entity_id
_entity_poly.type
_entity_poly.pdbx_seq_one_letter_code
_entity_poly.pdbx_strand_id
1 'polypeptide(L)'
;GVIVAGIWSMRRGKDLANDPDFQERIKNPEQRAYIYEENKEASVKTELPHTAYWATTIFLLGILIIALFGSFPEQLLPLVPNAKGVWKPLSMTPTIQISMLVIAAIILLVCKVKVSDVTNGSVFKSGMIAVISVYGVAWMAETYFGAYIPQFKTTLSGIVVAYPWTYAFVLFLISKLVNSQAAALAIVVPMGLSVGVDPLIILSFVPACYAYFILPTYPSDLACIGFDRSGTTRIGKFVINHSFILPGCIGVFTSCVIGYLIAHTLF
;
A
#
# COMPACT_ATOMS: atom_id res chain seq x y z
N GLY A 1 4.06 -2.88 17.07
CA GLY A 1 2.82 -2.26 16.57
C GLY A 1 1.88 -3.27 15.94
N VAL A 2 2.32 -4.02 14.91
CA VAL A 2 1.45 -4.96 14.15
C VAL A 2 0.79 -6.01 15.04
N ILE A 3 1.54 -6.61 15.96
CA ILE A 3 0.99 -7.62 16.90
C ILE A 3 -0.12 -7.00 17.77
N VAL A 4 0.11 -5.81 18.31
CA VAL A 4 -0.88 -5.12 19.17
C VAL A 4 -2.12 -4.75 18.36
N ALA A 5 -1.96 -4.22 17.16
CA ALA A 5 -3.06 -3.93 16.25
C ALA A 5 -3.84 -5.20 15.86
N GLY A 6 -3.13 -6.32 15.63
CA GLY A 6 -3.73 -7.62 15.35
C GLY A 6 -4.57 -8.15 16.52
N ILE A 7 -4.01 -8.16 17.72
CA ILE A 7 -4.73 -8.61 18.95
C ILE A 7 -5.96 -7.72 19.20
N TRP A 8 -5.83 -6.41 19.00
CA TRP A 8 -6.97 -5.49 19.14
C TRP A 8 -8.05 -5.77 18.10
N SER A 9 -7.67 -6.03 16.84
CA SER A 9 -8.59 -6.30 15.74
C SER A 9 -9.33 -7.63 15.89
N MET A 10 -8.67 -8.67 16.43
CA MET A 10 -9.29 -9.99 16.67
C MET A 10 -10.56 -9.93 17.51
N ARG A 11 -10.65 -8.96 18.42
CA ARG A 11 -11.79 -8.79 19.32
C ARG A 11 -12.89 -7.86 18.79
N ARG A 12 -12.66 -7.23 17.64
CA ARG A 12 -13.55 -6.20 17.08
C ARG A 12 -14.19 -6.59 15.76
N GLY A 13 -13.61 -7.53 15.04
CA GLY A 13 -14.18 -8.07 13.81
C GLY A 13 -15.43 -8.89 14.13
N LYS A 14 -16.48 -8.68 13.33
CA LYS A 14 -17.66 -9.54 13.32
C LYS A 14 -17.63 -10.37 12.05
N ASP A 15 -18.06 -11.62 12.14
CA ASP A 15 -18.32 -12.40 10.94
C ASP A 15 -19.40 -11.72 10.12
N LEU A 16 -19.31 -11.77 8.80
CA LEU A 16 -20.29 -11.18 7.90
C LEU A 16 -21.72 -11.68 8.18
N ALA A 17 -21.85 -12.92 8.66
CA ALA A 17 -23.14 -13.47 9.09
C ALA A 17 -23.77 -12.69 10.26
N ASN A 18 -22.96 -12.06 11.09
CA ASN A 18 -23.37 -11.35 12.31
C ASN A 18 -23.21 -9.83 12.18
N ASP A 19 -22.75 -9.32 11.02
CA ASP A 19 -22.59 -7.89 10.78
C ASP A 19 -23.93 -7.29 10.31
N PRO A 20 -24.51 -6.35 11.06
CA PRO A 20 -25.82 -5.81 10.73
C PRO A 20 -25.83 -4.99 9.44
N ASP A 21 -24.74 -4.28 9.15
CA ASP A 21 -24.61 -3.47 7.94
C ASP A 21 -24.55 -4.36 6.70
N PHE A 22 -23.83 -5.47 6.79
CA PHE A 22 -23.77 -6.48 5.74
C PHE A 22 -25.09 -7.18 5.55
N GLN A 23 -25.76 -7.59 6.64
CA GLN A 23 -27.05 -8.27 6.60
C GLN A 23 -28.16 -7.36 6.02
N GLU A 24 -28.09 -6.06 6.25
CA GLU A 24 -28.99 -5.09 5.63
C GLU A 24 -28.75 -4.98 4.12
N ARG A 25 -27.48 -4.94 3.69
CA ARG A 25 -27.12 -4.87 2.27
C ARG A 25 -27.59 -6.07 1.46
N ILE A 26 -27.44 -7.27 2.00
CA ILE A 26 -27.88 -8.49 1.29
C ILE A 26 -29.39 -8.67 1.22
N LYS A 27 -30.19 -7.85 1.92
CA LYS A 27 -31.65 -7.79 1.72
C LYS A 27 -32.03 -7.17 0.38
N ASN A 28 -31.17 -6.28 -0.16
CA ASN A 28 -31.35 -5.73 -1.50
C ASN A 28 -30.97 -6.78 -2.56
N PRO A 29 -31.88 -7.19 -3.46
CA PRO A 29 -31.61 -8.24 -4.46
C PRO A 29 -30.44 -7.91 -5.38
N GLU A 30 -30.30 -6.63 -5.80
CA GLU A 30 -29.21 -6.19 -6.68
C GLU A 30 -27.85 -6.27 -5.97
N GLN A 31 -27.76 -5.82 -4.72
CA GLN A 31 -26.52 -5.89 -3.93
C GLN A 31 -26.19 -7.34 -3.60
N ARG A 32 -27.18 -8.15 -3.30
CA ARG A 32 -26.97 -9.58 -3.06
C ARG A 32 -26.45 -10.28 -4.33
N ALA A 33 -27.02 -9.98 -5.49
CA ALA A 33 -26.52 -10.50 -6.75
C ALA A 33 -25.06 -10.08 -6.97
N TYR A 34 -24.73 -8.82 -6.82
CA TYR A 34 -23.37 -8.30 -6.96
C TYR A 34 -22.36 -9.00 -6.02
N ILE A 35 -22.76 -9.23 -4.76
CA ILE A 35 -21.89 -9.86 -3.75
C ILE A 35 -21.67 -11.35 -4.02
N TYR A 36 -22.72 -12.06 -4.42
CA TYR A 36 -22.72 -13.53 -4.53
C TYR A 36 -22.61 -14.08 -5.96
N GLU A 37 -22.79 -13.26 -6.98
CA GLU A 37 -22.82 -13.71 -8.38
C GLU A 37 -21.50 -14.36 -8.83
N GLU A 38 -20.38 -13.88 -8.30
CA GLU A 38 -19.07 -14.45 -8.60
C GLU A 38 -18.79 -15.76 -7.88
N ASN A 39 -19.46 -16.03 -6.76
CA ASN A 39 -19.33 -17.31 -6.07
C ASN A 39 -19.98 -18.46 -6.83
N LYS A 40 -20.86 -18.20 -7.78
CA LYS A 40 -21.41 -19.24 -8.65
C LYS A 40 -20.37 -19.73 -9.65
N GLU A 41 -19.51 -18.85 -10.17
CA GLU A 41 -18.40 -19.24 -11.03
C GLU A 41 -17.27 -19.93 -10.25
N ALA A 42 -17.00 -19.47 -9.02
CA ALA A 42 -15.97 -20.06 -8.15
C ALA A 42 -16.40 -21.37 -7.46
N SER A 43 -17.72 -21.63 -7.32
CA SER A 43 -18.25 -22.87 -6.69
C SER A 43 -18.39 -24.05 -7.65
N VAL A 44 -18.29 -23.83 -8.95
CA VAL A 44 -18.15 -24.93 -9.90
C VAL A 44 -16.73 -25.48 -9.73
N LYS A 45 -16.60 -26.69 -9.19
CA LYS A 45 -15.37 -27.49 -9.26
C LYS A 45 -15.07 -27.80 -10.71
N THR A 46 -14.65 -26.80 -11.43
CA THR A 46 -14.12 -26.96 -12.78
C THR A 46 -12.72 -27.51 -12.61
N GLU A 47 -12.47 -28.69 -13.13
CA GLU A 47 -11.09 -29.18 -13.24
C GLU A 47 -10.29 -28.12 -13.97
N LEU A 48 -9.30 -27.55 -13.29
CA LEU A 48 -8.48 -26.50 -13.86
C LEU A 48 -7.73 -27.07 -15.07
N PRO A 49 -7.76 -26.41 -16.21
CA PRO A 49 -7.00 -26.88 -17.39
C PRO A 49 -5.50 -26.89 -17.06
N HIS A 50 -4.77 -27.84 -17.64
CA HIS A 50 -3.31 -27.93 -17.46
C HIS A 50 -2.57 -26.61 -17.72
N THR A 51 -3.09 -25.77 -18.58
CA THR A 51 -2.56 -24.43 -18.86
C THR A 51 -2.62 -23.49 -17.65
N ALA A 52 -3.59 -23.67 -16.73
CA ALA A 52 -3.66 -22.89 -15.50
C ALA A 52 -2.49 -23.21 -14.54
N TYR A 53 -2.10 -24.47 -14.44
CA TYR A 53 -0.94 -24.87 -13.65
C TYR A 53 0.35 -24.31 -14.24
N TRP A 54 0.51 -24.33 -15.57
CA TRP A 54 1.65 -23.71 -16.24
C TRP A 54 1.69 -22.19 -16.02
N ALA A 55 0.55 -21.51 -16.16
CA ALA A 55 0.47 -20.08 -15.90
C ALA A 55 0.88 -19.71 -14.46
N THR A 56 0.38 -20.47 -13.47
CA THR A 56 0.74 -20.28 -12.07
C THR A 56 2.23 -20.53 -11.83
N THR A 57 2.78 -21.59 -12.41
CA THR A 57 4.21 -21.91 -12.28
C THR A 57 5.09 -20.81 -12.88
N ILE A 58 4.77 -20.33 -14.09
CA ILE A 58 5.49 -19.22 -14.73
C ILE A 58 5.43 -17.98 -13.86
N PHE A 59 4.26 -17.66 -13.31
CA PHE A 59 4.08 -16.51 -12.41
C PHE A 59 4.94 -16.61 -11.15
N LEU A 60 4.91 -17.76 -10.46
CA LEU A 60 5.70 -17.98 -9.25
C LEU A 60 7.21 -17.95 -9.52
N LEU A 61 7.67 -18.54 -10.63
CA LEU A 61 9.07 -18.45 -11.05
C LEU A 61 9.47 -17.01 -11.36
N GLY A 62 8.56 -16.26 -11.98
CA GLY A 62 8.78 -14.83 -12.24
C GLY A 62 8.93 -14.02 -10.96
N ILE A 63 8.10 -14.26 -9.94
CA ILE A 63 8.25 -13.62 -8.63
C ILE A 63 9.60 -13.97 -8.01
N LEU A 64 10.03 -15.23 -8.09
CA LEU A 64 11.33 -15.66 -7.57
C LEU A 64 12.48 -14.92 -8.26
N ILE A 65 12.42 -14.77 -9.59
CA ILE A 65 13.41 -14.02 -10.36
C ILE A 65 13.45 -12.54 -9.93
N ILE A 66 12.28 -11.92 -9.74
CA ILE A 66 12.21 -10.54 -9.24
C ILE A 66 12.83 -10.41 -7.84
N ALA A 67 12.59 -11.39 -6.96
CA ALA A 67 13.19 -11.42 -5.64
C ALA A 67 14.73 -11.53 -5.70
N LEU A 68 15.27 -12.33 -6.64
CA LEU A 68 16.70 -12.42 -6.90
C LEU A 68 17.27 -11.09 -7.42
N PHE A 69 16.57 -10.39 -8.30
CA PHE A 69 16.98 -9.05 -8.76
C PHE A 69 17.06 -8.06 -7.60
N GLY A 70 16.11 -8.13 -6.67
CA GLY A 70 16.12 -7.29 -5.46
C GLY A 70 17.23 -7.63 -4.47
N SER A 71 17.62 -8.91 -4.40
CA SER A 71 18.70 -9.38 -3.52
C SER A 71 20.09 -9.07 -4.05
N PHE A 72 20.27 -9.06 -5.37
CA PHE A 72 21.56 -8.88 -6.05
C PHE A 72 21.50 -7.83 -7.16
N PRO A 73 21.09 -6.57 -6.85
CA PRO A 73 20.84 -5.58 -7.88
C PRO A 73 22.09 -5.18 -8.68
N GLU A 74 23.26 -5.14 -8.03
CA GLU A 74 24.51 -4.75 -8.70
C GLU A 74 25.00 -5.78 -9.71
N GLN A 75 24.69 -7.06 -9.50
CA GLN A 75 25.12 -8.16 -10.36
C GLN A 75 24.13 -8.51 -11.46
N LEU A 76 22.82 -8.32 -11.20
CA LEU A 76 21.76 -8.83 -12.07
C LEU A 76 21.02 -7.74 -12.84
N LEU A 77 21.05 -6.49 -12.38
CA LEU A 77 20.31 -5.41 -13.04
C LEU A 77 21.22 -4.60 -13.98
N PRO A 78 20.68 -4.13 -15.13
CA PRO A 78 21.42 -3.27 -16.02
C PRO A 78 21.70 -1.93 -15.33
N LEU A 79 22.90 -1.39 -15.59
CA LEU A 79 23.26 -0.05 -15.18
C LEU A 79 22.57 0.97 -16.07
N VAL A 80 21.95 1.95 -15.47
CA VAL A 80 21.29 3.06 -16.15
C VAL A 80 21.78 4.40 -15.59
N PRO A 81 21.96 5.43 -16.43
CA PRO A 81 22.36 6.75 -15.95
C PRO A 81 21.19 7.40 -15.21
N ASN A 82 21.46 7.92 -14.02
CA ASN A 82 20.49 8.73 -13.28
C ASN A 82 20.47 10.18 -13.84
N ALA A 83 19.58 11.03 -13.31
CA ALA A 83 19.46 12.43 -13.72
C ALA A 83 20.76 13.27 -13.57
N LYS A 84 21.75 12.76 -12.81
CA LYS A 84 23.06 13.38 -12.60
C LYS A 84 24.16 12.75 -13.47
N GLY A 85 23.80 11.86 -14.40
CA GLY A 85 24.74 11.14 -15.26
C GLY A 85 25.54 10.01 -14.58
N VAL A 86 25.25 9.70 -13.32
CA VAL A 86 25.90 8.59 -12.58
C VAL A 86 25.20 7.29 -12.91
N TRP A 87 25.97 6.28 -13.33
CA TRP A 87 25.47 4.96 -13.63
C TRP A 87 25.16 4.20 -12.34
N LYS A 88 23.92 3.71 -12.24
CA LYS A 88 23.45 2.89 -11.10
C LYS A 88 22.58 1.75 -11.61
N PRO A 89 22.47 0.64 -10.84
CA PRO A 89 21.51 -0.41 -11.16
C PRO A 89 20.10 0.14 -11.32
N LEU A 90 19.34 -0.40 -12.25
CA LEU A 90 17.93 -0.04 -12.46
C LEU A 90 17.18 -0.18 -11.14
N SER A 91 16.38 0.82 -10.78
CA SER A 91 15.63 0.80 -9.52
C SER A 91 14.57 -0.31 -9.54
N MET A 92 14.21 -0.83 -8.36
CA MET A 92 13.28 -1.96 -8.24
C MET A 92 11.88 -1.69 -8.79
N THR A 93 11.39 -0.44 -8.72
CA THR A 93 10.05 -0.11 -9.23
C THR A 93 9.90 -0.40 -10.73
N PRO A 94 10.70 0.18 -11.64
CA PRO A 94 10.62 -0.18 -13.05
C PRO A 94 11.04 -1.63 -13.31
N THR A 95 11.95 -2.21 -12.53
CA THR A 95 12.33 -3.63 -12.67
C THR A 95 11.12 -4.54 -12.46
N ILE A 96 10.34 -4.31 -11.40
CA ILE A 96 9.11 -5.07 -11.14
C ILE A 96 8.10 -4.86 -12.27
N GLN A 97 7.87 -3.62 -12.69
CA GLN A 97 6.92 -3.29 -13.75
C GLN A 97 7.26 -4.00 -15.06
N ILE A 98 8.51 -3.91 -15.51
CA ILE A 98 8.98 -4.56 -16.74
C ILE A 98 8.87 -6.08 -16.61
N SER A 99 9.34 -6.64 -15.50
CA SER A 99 9.31 -8.08 -15.26
C SER A 99 7.88 -8.63 -15.25
N MET A 100 6.94 -7.94 -14.61
CA MET A 100 5.53 -8.36 -14.58
C MET A 100 4.90 -8.33 -15.98
N LEU A 101 5.22 -7.33 -16.80
CA LEU A 101 4.76 -7.29 -18.19
C LEU A 101 5.35 -8.42 -19.02
N VAL A 102 6.64 -8.74 -18.83
CA VAL A 102 7.29 -9.88 -19.51
C VAL A 102 6.67 -11.20 -19.08
N ILE A 103 6.44 -11.41 -17.78
CA ILE A 103 5.79 -12.60 -17.25
C ILE A 103 4.39 -12.75 -17.83
N ALA A 104 3.60 -11.67 -17.87
CA ALA A 104 2.27 -11.68 -18.46
C ALA A 104 2.32 -12.05 -19.96
N ALA A 105 3.25 -11.48 -20.73
CA ALA A 105 3.45 -11.80 -22.12
C ALA A 105 3.82 -13.29 -22.33
N ILE A 106 4.71 -13.83 -21.50
CA ILE A 106 5.10 -15.26 -21.54
C ILE A 106 3.87 -16.14 -21.27
N ILE A 107 3.07 -15.82 -20.25
CA ILE A 107 1.85 -16.59 -19.94
C ILE A 107 0.88 -16.57 -21.12
N LEU A 108 0.63 -15.40 -21.71
CA LEU A 108 -0.26 -15.29 -22.87
C LEU A 108 0.21 -16.14 -24.05
N LEU A 109 1.51 -16.15 -24.34
CA LEU A 109 2.08 -16.87 -25.47
C LEU A 109 2.16 -18.38 -25.20
N VAL A 110 2.69 -18.79 -24.06
CA VAL A 110 2.92 -20.21 -23.72
C VAL A 110 1.61 -20.92 -23.43
N CYS A 111 0.72 -20.29 -22.66
CA CYS A 111 -0.56 -20.88 -22.29
C CYS A 111 -1.65 -20.65 -23.35
N LYS A 112 -1.34 -19.91 -24.43
CA LYS A 112 -2.28 -19.59 -25.53
C LYS A 112 -3.60 -19.01 -25.03
N VAL A 113 -3.52 -18.14 -24.01
CA VAL A 113 -4.68 -17.50 -23.39
C VAL A 113 -5.27 -16.49 -24.37
N LYS A 114 -6.58 -16.51 -24.56
CA LYS A 114 -7.26 -15.48 -25.34
C LYS A 114 -7.33 -14.19 -24.52
N VAL A 115 -6.92 -13.07 -25.10
CA VAL A 115 -6.95 -11.76 -24.44
C VAL A 115 -8.37 -11.39 -24.00
N SER A 116 -9.40 -11.79 -24.76
CA SER A 116 -10.81 -11.60 -24.38
C SER A 116 -11.17 -12.25 -23.05
N ASP A 117 -10.59 -13.40 -22.74
CA ASP A 117 -10.90 -14.11 -21.49
C ASP A 117 -10.30 -13.37 -20.29
N VAL A 118 -9.13 -12.75 -20.47
CA VAL A 118 -8.51 -11.89 -19.46
C VAL A 118 -9.36 -10.64 -19.21
N THR A 119 -9.74 -9.93 -20.28
CA THR A 119 -10.50 -8.67 -20.16
C THR A 119 -11.92 -8.85 -19.64
N ASN A 120 -12.52 -10.02 -19.86
CA ASN A 120 -13.84 -10.36 -19.32
C ASN A 120 -13.77 -10.84 -17.86
N GLY A 121 -12.60 -11.22 -17.38
CA GLY A 121 -12.40 -11.67 -16.00
C GLY A 121 -12.74 -10.58 -14.97
N SER A 122 -13.38 -11.00 -13.88
CA SER A 122 -13.77 -10.10 -12.79
C SER A 122 -12.57 -9.45 -12.12
N VAL A 123 -11.47 -10.19 -11.95
CA VAL A 123 -10.21 -9.70 -11.38
C VAL A 123 -9.62 -8.59 -12.24
N PHE A 124 -9.64 -8.74 -13.57
CA PHE A 124 -9.18 -7.70 -14.49
C PHE A 124 -10.04 -6.43 -14.38
N LYS A 125 -11.36 -6.58 -14.38
CA LYS A 125 -12.29 -5.44 -14.26
C LYS A 125 -12.09 -4.69 -12.95
N SER A 126 -12.00 -5.40 -11.83
CA SER A 126 -11.74 -4.79 -10.52
C SER A 126 -10.35 -4.13 -10.47
N GLY A 127 -9.34 -4.77 -11.05
CA GLY A 127 -8.00 -4.21 -11.17
C GLY A 127 -7.97 -2.92 -12.00
N MET A 128 -8.70 -2.86 -13.11
CA MET A 128 -8.79 -1.65 -13.94
C MET A 128 -9.50 -0.51 -13.23
N ILE A 129 -10.56 -0.78 -12.46
CA ILE A 129 -11.21 0.22 -11.62
C ILE A 129 -10.20 0.78 -10.60
N ALA A 130 -9.43 -0.09 -9.95
CA ALA A 130 -8.38 0.32 -9.01
C ALA A 130 -7.31 1.17 -9.72
N VAL A 131 -6.84 0.78 -10.90
CA VAL A 131 -5.85 1.55 -11.69
C VAL A 131 -6.37 2.95 -12.02
N ILE A 132 -7.60 3.08 -12.52
CA ILE A 132 -8.20 4.37 -12.85
C ILE A 132 -8.33 5.24 -11.59
N SER A 133 -8.77 4.66 -10.47
CA SER A 133 -8.89 5.36 -9.19
C SER A 133 -7.51 5.82 -8.68
N VAL A 134 -6.48 4.98 -8.78
CA VAL A 134 -5.10 5.32 -8.40
C VAL A 134 -4.57 6.47 -9.24
N TYR A 135 -4.72 6.41 -10.56
CA TYR A 135 -4.28 7.50 -11.44
C TYR A 135 -5.03 8.80 -11.13
N GLY A 136 -6.35 8.75 -10.95
CA GLY A 136 -7.16 9.93 -10.66
C GLY A 136 -6.82 10.58 -9.33
N VAL A 137 -6.85 9.80 -8.26
CA VAL A 137 -6.73 10.32 -6.88
C VAL A 137 -5.28 10.44 -6.43
N ALA A 138 -4.48 9.40 -6.62
CA ALA A 138 -3.11 9.38 -6.11
C ALA A 138 -2.21 10.37 -6.87
N TRP A 139 -2.27 10.40 -8.19
CA TRP A 139 -1.47 11.34 -8.98
C TRP A 139 -1.87 12.79 -8.74
N MET A 140 -3.17 13.07 -8.64
CA MET A 140 -3.65 14.40 -8.25
C MET A 140 -3.09 14.80 -6.88
N ALA A 141 -3.19 13.93 -5.89
CA ALA A 141 -2.67 14.18 -4.54
C ALA A 141 -1.16 14.40 -4.55
N GLU A 142 -0.40 13.55 -5.23
CA GLU A 142 1.06 13.64 -5.34
C GLU A 142 1.50 14.96 -6.01
N THR A 143 0.83 15.33 -7.10
CA THR A 143 1.12 16.59 -7.82
C THR A 143 0.83 17.80 -6.94
N TYR A 144 -0.35 17.84 -6.31
CA TYR A 144 -0.75 18.95 -5.45
C TYR A 144 0.17 19.08 -4.23
N PHE A 145 0.31 18.03 -3.46
CA PHE A 145 1.14 18.08 -2.25
C PHE A 145 2.62 18.26 -2.57
N GLY A 146 3.13 17.67 -3.67
CA GLY A 146 4.50 17.87 -4.12
C GLY A 146 4.83 19.34 -4.36
N ALA A 147 3.91 20.11 -4.90
CA ALA A 147 4.08 21.56 -5.12
C ALA A 147 4.15 22.34 -3.80
N TYR A 148 3.49 21.88 -2.73
CA TYR A 148 3.41 22.59 -1.44
C TYR A 148 4.38 22.07 -0.37
N ILE A 149 5.14 21.01 -0.63
CA ILE A 149 6.11 20.44 0.32
C ILE A 149 7.09 21.49 0.87
N PRO A 150 7.66 22.42 0.08
CA PRO A 150 8.57 23.44 0.62
C PRO A 150 7.92 24.32 1.70
N GLN A 151 6.67 24.72 1.48
CA GLN A 151 5.90 25.53 2.43
C GLN A 151 5.59 24.73 3.71
N PHE A 152 5.16 23.49 3.56
CA PHE A 152 4.94 22.61 4.73
C PHE A 152 6.21 22.40 5.53
N LYS A 153 7.35 22.19 4.86
CA LYS A 153 8.64 21.99 5.53
C LYS A 153 9.03 23.19 6.40
N THR A 154 8.92 24.42 5.89
CA THR A 154 9.25 25.63 6.65
C THR A 154 8.32 25.86 7.85
N THR A 155 7.02 25.65 7.67
CA THR A 155 6.05 25.83 8.75
C THR A 155 6.23 24.78 9.84
N LEU A 156 6.39 23.50 9.45
CA LEU A 156 6.49 22.40 10.39
C LEU A 156 7.82 22.35 11.14
N SER A 157 8.92 22.83 10.54
CA SER A 157 10.20 22.91 11.25
C SER A 157 10.13 23.82 12.48
N GLY A 158 9.43 24.95 12.41
CA GLY A 158 9.22 25.82 13.56
C GLY A 158 8.48 25.14 14.73
N ILE A 159 7.51 24.30 14.44
CA ILE A 159 6.78 23.53 15.45
C ILE A 159 7.68 22.49 16.11
N VAL A 160 8.50 21.79 15.32
CA VAL A 160 9.41 20.76 15.84
C VAL A 160 10.50 21.36 16.72
N VAL A 161 11.00 22.56 16.40
CA VAL A 161 11.95 23.29 17.26
C VAL A 161 11.34 23.61 18.62
N ALA A 162 10.10 24.09 18.64
CA ALA A 162 9.41 24.43 19.89
C ALA A 162 9.02 23.19 20.71
N TYR A 163 8.64 22.11 20.03
CA TYR A 163 8.12 20.89 20.66
C TYR A 163 8.66 19.63 19.96
N PRO A 164 9.84 19.10 20.33
CA PRO A 164 10.50 17.99 19.63
C PRO A 164 9.65 16.71 19.48
N TRP A 165 8.76 16.43 20.42
CA TRP A 165 7.85 15.28 20.35
C TRP A 165 6.86 15.38 19.17
N THR A 166 6.62 16.57 18.65
CA THR A 166 5.77 16.79 17.47
C THR A 166 6.41 16.27 16.19
N TYR A 167 7.70 15.91 16.22
CA TYR A 167 8.39 15.30 15.09
C TYR A 167 7.66 14.07 14.54
N ALA A 168 7.10 13.25 15.44
CA ALA A 168 6.30 12.09 15.06
C ALA A 168 5.08 12.49 14.22
N PHE A 169 4.37 13.54 14.60
CA PHE A 169 3.21 14.05 13.86
C PHE A 169 3.61 14.67 12.53
N VAL A 170 4.73 15.39 12.50
CA VAL A 170 5.25 15.95 11.24
C VAL A 170 5.62 14.86 10.27
N LEU A 171 6.32 13.81 10.71
CA LEU A 171 6.66 12.66 9.89
C LEU A 171 5.39 11.92 9.40
N PHE A 172 4.43 11.74 10.30
CA PHE A 172 3.14 11.11 9.99
C PHE A 172 2.38 11.91 8.93
N LEU A 173 2.27 13.22 9.08
CA LEU A 173 1.60 14.10 8.12
C LEU A 173 2.31 14.09 6.76
N ILE A 174 3.62 14.32 6.74
CA ILE A 174 4.41 14.36 5.50
C ILE A 174 4.35 13.01 4.78
N SER A 175 4.44 11.89 5.50
CA SER A 175 4.35 10.56 4.87
C SER A 175 3.00 10.35 4.19
N LYS A 176 1.93 10.86 4.78
CA LYS A 176 0.60 10.82 4.16
C LYS A 176 0.52 11.69 2.91
N LEU A 177 1.08 12.90 2.95
CA LEU A 177 1.04 13.82 1.82
C LEU A 177 1.87 13.33 0.62
N VAL A 178 3.02 12.72 0.91
CA VAL A 178 3.95 12.24 -0.13
C VAL A 178 3.60 10.82 -0.61
N ASN A 179 2.82 10.06 0.14
CA ASN A 179 2.50 8.65 -0.12
C ASN A 179 3.75 7.77 -0.35
N SER A 180 4.87 8.11 0.28
CA SER A 180 6.14 7.37 0.17
C SER A 180 6.93 7.45 1.45
N GLN A 181 7.22 6.31 2.07
CA GLN A 181 8.05 6.21 3.28
C GLN A 181 9.45 6.78 3.04
N ALA A 182 10.09 6.30 1.98
CA ALA A 182 11.46 6.71 1.66
C ALA A 182 11.55 8.22 1.40
N ALA A 183 10.59 8.78 0.65
CA ALA A 183 10.56 10.22 0.39
C ALA A 183 10.24 11.02 1.66
N ALA A 184 9.30 10.56 2.49
CA ALA A 184 8.99 11.20 3.76
C ALA A 184 10.20 11.24 4.69
N LEU A 185 10.91 10.12 4.85
CA LEU A 185 12.13 10.05 5.65
C LEU A 185 13.25 10.92 5.05
N ALA A 186 13.44 10.91 3.73
CA ALA A 186 14.44 11.74 3.06
C ALA A 186 14.18 13.24 3.23
N ILE A 187 12.93 13.67 3.45
CA ILE A 187 12.55 15.05 3.71
C ILE A 187 12.68 15.38 5.20
N VAL A 188 12.09 14.56 6.08
CA VAL A 188 11.86 14.89 7.48
C VAL A 188 13.07 14.58 8.37
N VAL A 189 13.87 13.56 8.06
CA VAL A 189 15.07 13.22 8.84
C VAL A 189 16.11 14.33 8.76
N PRO A 190 16.56 14.80 7.58
CA PRO A 190 17.49 15.92 7.50
C PRO A 190 16.93 17.21 8.11
N MET A 191 15.61 17.44 7.99
CA MET A 191 14.96 18.57 8.64
C MET A 191 15.09 18.47 10.17
N GLY A 192 14.73 17.31 10.76
CA GLY A 192 14.84 17.09 12.21
C GLY A 192 16.27 17.31 12.73
N LEU A 193 17.26 16.74 12.03
CA LEU A 193 18.68 16.91 12.37
C LEU A 193 19.10 18.38 12.26
N SER A 194 18.66 19.10 11.23
CA SER A 194 19.04 20.51 11.02
C SER A 194 18.47 21.46 12.08
N VAL A 195 17.37 21.07 12.73
CA VAL A 195 16.78 21.85 13.84
C VAL A 195 17.16 21.33 15.22
N GLY A 196 18.10 20.38 15.28
CA GLY A 196 18.66 19.89 16.55
C GLY A 196 17.82 18.84 17.27
N VAL A 197 16.91 18.14 16.58
CA VAL A 197 16.20 16.99 17.18
C VAL A 197 17.21 15.87 17.42
N ASP A 198 17.16 15.29 18.63
CA ASP A 198 18.01 14.17 19.00
C ASP A 198 17.86 12.99 18.00
N PRO A 199 18.95 12.44 17.46
CA PRO A 199 18.92 11.28 16.59
C PRO A 199 18.18 10.08 17.16
N LEU A 200 18.21 9.86 18.47
CA LEU A 200 17.45 8.78 19.13
C LEU A 200 15.93 9.02 19.06
N ILE A 201 15.51 10.27 19.20
CA ILE A 201 14.09 10.67 19.03
C ILE A 201 13.68 10.44 17.55
N ILE A 202 14.52 10.85 16.61
CA ILE A 202 14.26 10.63 15.17
C ILE A 202 14.09 9.13 14.90
N LEU A 203 15.02 8.31 15.37
CA LEU A 203 14.99 6.85 15.19
C LEU A 203 13.75 6.23 15.83
N SER A 204 13.39 6.66 17.03
CA SER A 204 12.23 6.18 17.78
C SER A 204 10.92 6.38 17.02
N PHE A 205 10.81 7.47 16.29
CA PHE A 205 9.59 7.85 15.60
C PHE A 205 9.54 7.51 14.10
N VAL A 206 10.55 6.80 13.58
CA VAL A 206 10.52 6.27 12.19
C VAL A 206 9.20 5.55 11.85
N PRO A 207 8.57 4.76 12.74
CA PRO A 207 7.28 4.14 12.43
C PRO A 207 6.15 5.11 12.06
N ALA A 208 6.25 6.38 12.42
CA ALA A 208 5.27 7.39 12.01
C ALA A 208 5.23 7.64 10.49
N CYS A 209 6.23 7.17 9.73
CA CYS A 209 6.21 7.26 8.26
C CYS A 209 5.17 6.34 7.58
N TYR A 210 4.39 5.56 8.34
CA TYR A 210 3.36 4.65 7.85
C TYR A 210 1.94 5.24 7.90
N ALA A 211 1.75 6.51 7.60
CA ALA A 211 0.45 7.19 7.70
C ALA A 211 -0.46 7.04 6.45
N TYR A 212 -0.10 6.24 5.47
CA TYR A 212 -0.83 6.18 4.18
C TYR A 212 -2.30 5.85 4.31
N PHE A 213 -2.64 4.99 5.26
CA PHE A 213 -4.01 4.50 5.48
C PHE A 213 -5.00 5.57 5.96
N ILE A 214 -4.53 6.73 6.45
CA ILE A 214 -5.43 7.78 6.97
C ILE A 214 -6.38 8.30 5.89
N LEU A 215 -5.84 8.60 4.71
CA LEU A 215 -6.64 8.92 3.54
C LEU A 215 -6.41 7.81 2.51
N PRO A 216 -7.44 7.17 1.98
CA PRO A 216 -7.28 6.05 1.05
C PRO A 216 -6.90 6.56 -0.36
N THR A 217 -5.71 7.12 -0.47
CA THR A 217 -5.12 7.58 -1.75
C THR A 217 -3.94 6.72 -2.18
N TYR A 218 -3.50 5.79 -1.32
CA TYR A 218 -2.41 4.89 -1.66
C TYR A 218 -2.95 3.71 -2.52
N PRO A 219 -2.18 3.24 -3.51
CA PRO A 219 -2.64 2.22 -4.46
C PRO A 219 -3.20 0.96 -3.81
N SER A 220 -2.54 0.44 -2.76
CA SER A 220 -3.02 -0.76 -2.06
C SER A 220 -4.35 -0.56 -1.36
N ASP A 221 -4.58 0.63 -0.79
CA ASP A 221 -5.81 0.95 -0.08
C ASP A 221 -6.98 1.02 -1.07
N LEU A 222 -6.76 1.69 -2.20
CA LEU A 222 -7.75 1.79 -3.28
C LEU A 222 -8.04 0.42 -3.90
N ALA A 223 -7.02 -0.42 -4.04
CA ALA A 223 -7.20 -1.79 -4.52
C ALA A 223 -8.03 -2.63 -3.54
N CYS A 224 -7.73 -2.57 -2.24
CA CYS A 224 -8.50 -3.27 -1.20
C CYS A 224 -9.97 -2.85 -1.21
N ILE A 225 -10.23 -1.55 -1.36
CA ILE A 225 -11.60 -1.01 -1.46
C ILE A 225 -12.30 -1.51 -2.73
N GLY A 226 -11.58 -1.48 -3.87
CA GLY A 226 -12.13 -1.92 -5.16
C GLY A 226 -12.42 -3.43 -5.21
N PHE A 227 -11.71 -4.24 -4.42
CA PHE A 227 -11.94 -5.68 -4.33
C PHE A 227 -12.96 -6.06 -3.24
N ASP A 228 -13.25 -5.17 -2.30
CA ASP A 228 -14.24 -5.45 -1.26
C ASP A 228 -15.67 -5.33 -1.78
N ARG A 229 -16.25 -6.45 -2.12
CA ARG A 229 -17.65 -6.55 -2.53
C ARG A 229 -18.62 -6.46 -1.36
N SER A 230 -18.17 -6.84 -0.17
CA SER A 230 -19.02 -6.79 1.03
C SER A 230 -19.35 -5.35 1.43
N GLY A 231 -18.51 -4.39 1.03
CA GLY A 231 -18.61 -2.97 1.38
C GLY A 231 -18.40 -2.72 2.86
N THR A 232 -17.76 -3.66 3.58
CA THR A 232 -17.51 -3.56 5.02
C THR A 232 -16.28 -2.71 5.35
N THR A 233 -15.47 -2.32 4.37
CA THR A 233 -14.40 -1.32 4.53
C THR A 233 -14.90 0.04 4.99
N ARG A 234 -16.21 0.27 4.89
CA ARG A 234 -16.89 1.48 5.38
C ARG A 234 -16.37 2.80 4.83
N ILE A 235 -15.86 2.82 3.63
CA ILE A 235 -15.61 4.07 2.93
C ILE A 235 -16.97 4.62 2.51
N GLY A 236 -17.46 5.57 3.28
CA GLY A 236 -18.81 6.10 3.15
C GLY A 236 -18.81 7.62 3.16
N LYS A 237 -19.69 8.22 3.96
CA LYS A 237 -19.96 9.66 4.01
C LYS A 237 -18.74 10.54 4.22
N PHE A 238 -17.71 10.03 4.90
CA PHE A 238 -16.43 10.71 5.13
C PHE A 238 -15.29 9.82 4.70
N VAL A 239 -14.29 10.41 4.05
CA VAL A 239 -13.08 9.72 3.61
C VAL A 239 -12.29 9.11 4.77
N ILE A 240 -12.50 9.60 5.99
CA ILE A 240 -11.77 9.21 7.20
C ILE A 240 -12.60 8.27 8.11
N ASN A 241 -13.51 7.46 7.58
CA ASN A 241 -14.29 6.53 8.41
C ASN A 241 -14.17 5.06 8.02
N HIS A 242 -13.11 4.71 7.31
CA HIS A 242 -12.89 3.31 6.90
C HIS A 242 -12.34 2.43 8.03
N SER A 243 -12.48 1.11 7.88
CA SER A 243 -12.25 0.13 8.94
C SER A 243 -10.79 0.01 9.39
N PHE A 244 -9.82 0.40 8.59
CA PHE A 244 -8.39 0.26 8.93
C PHE A 244 -7.74 1.52 9.54
N ILE A 245 -8.48 2.61 9.79
CA ILE A 245 -7.94 3.78 10.49
C ILE A 245 -7.50 3.43 11.91
N LEU A 246 -8.39 2.85 12.71
CA LEU A 246 -8.08 2.53 14.10
C LEU A 246 -6.97 1.49 14.24
N PRO A 247 -6.99 0.34 13.54
CA PRO A 247 -5.87 -0.61 13.58
C PRO A 247 -4.55 0.00 13.15
N GLY A 248 -4.56 0.82 12.11
CA GLY A 248 -3.38 1.52 11.60
C GLY A 248 -2.83 2.52 12.61
N CYS A 249 -3.67 3.37 13.21
CA CYS A 249 -3.27 4.30 14.26
C CYS A 249 -2.70 3.59 15.49
N ILE A 250 -3.35 2.50 15.94
CA ILE A 250 -2.86 1.68 17.06
C ILE A 250 -1.49 1.08 16.72
N GLY A 251 -1.33 0.57 15.50
CA GLY A 251 -0.08 -0.01 15.04
C GLY A 251 1.06 1.01 15.04
N VAL A 252 0.84 2.16 14.43
CA VAL A 252 1.85 3.24 14.36
C VAL A 252 2.17 3.79 15.74
N PHE A 253 1.15 4.16 16.52
CA PHE A 253 1.34 4.70 17.87
C PHE A 253 2.13 3.74 18.76
N THR A 254 1.72 2.48 18.82
CA THR A 254 2.40 1.45 19.62
C THR A 254 3.85 1.23 19.14
N SER A 255 4.09 1.27 17.82
CA SER A 255 5.44 1.16 17.27
C SER A 255 6.34 2.32 17.69
N CYS A 256 5.81 3.56 17.67
CA CYS A 256 6.54 4.74 18.14
C CYS A 256 6.85 4.67 19.65
N VAL A 257 5.88 4.27 20.47
CA VAL A 257 6.08 4.09 21.91
C VAL A 257 7.14 3.05 22.21
N ILE A 258 7.04 1.87 21.57
CA ILE A 258 8.04 0.80 21.76
C ILE A 258 9.40 1.24 21.21
N GLY A 259 9.45 1.91 20.06
CA GLY A 259 10.69 2.47 19.50
C GLY A 259 11.36 3.44 20.44
N TYR A 260 10.56 4.33 21.05
CA TYR A 260 11.06 5.29 22.06
C TYR A 260 11.63 4.57 23.29
N LEU A 261 10.90 3.60 23.85
CA LEU A 261 11.35 2.83 24.99
C LEU A 261 12.66 2.06 24.68
N ILE A 262 12.74 1.40 23.53
CA ILE A 262 13.94 0.68 23.12
C ILE A 262 15.12 1.62 22.96
N ALA A 263 14.95 2.76 22.28
CA ALA A 263 16.02 3.71 22.05
C ALA A 263 16.59 4.26 23.37
N HIS A 264 15.74 4.55 24.36
CA HIS A 264 16.16 5.11 25.65
C HIS A 264 16.57 4.07 26.70
N THR A 265 16.40 2.77 26.41
CA THR A 265 16.87 1.70 27.33
C THR A 265 18.14 1.04 26.85
N LEU A 266 18.40 1.04 25.55
CA LEU A 266 19.56 0.35 24.97
C LEU A 266 20.69 1.29 24.53
N PHE A 267 20.38 2.57 24.32
CA PHE A 267 21.33 3.61 23.90
C PHE A 267 21.26 4.83 24.82
#